data_634171779bea484f22caadad54a7db2f
#
_entry.id   634171779bea484f22caadad54a7db2f
#
_cell.length_a   1.000
_cell.length_b   1.000
_cell.length_c   1.000
_cell.angle_alpha   90.00
_cell.angle_beta   90.00
_cell.angle_gamma   90.00
#
_symmetry.space_group_name_H-M   'P 1'
#
loop_
_entity.id
_entity.type
_entity.pdbx_description
1 polymer ?
#
loop_
_entity_poly.entity_id
_entity_poly.type
_entity_poly.pdbx_seq_one_letter_code
_entity_poly.pdbx_strand_id
1 'polypeptide(L)'
;MSEQSKEKLFNKGFISITLINFIVYLVYYLLMVIIAVIAQDTLHASLGQAGLASGIYIIGTLFARLFMGKTLELIGRKAVLRYGALFYLITTIAYLYIPSIGILYLVRLLNGFGYGTVSTATNAIVTAYIPKSRHGEGINYYGLSTSLAAAIGPFIGMVLLNTMNFYFIILFSIILILLTTVACFIFPVKNIQLTPEHRASLSRWSWDSFIEKKVLFIAFIGFLMGLSYSSVLSFLSSYAKAIDLVSASSFFFVVYALVITATRPLSGRIFDARGENAVMYPSFIFLTAGLLFLSITTSSWMLFVSGGLIGLGYGTFMSNGQAICLKASPNSHRIGIALSTYFIGLDLGLGVGPYILGELRNFLSFQEMYFTAAMIPVACTILYALFYRSKAVDYTTAPIENLEEQ
;
A
#
# COMPACT_ATOMS: atom_id res chain seq x y z
N MET A 1 -18.10 41.28 0.05
CA MET A 1 -17.25 40.08 0.13
C MET A 1 -17.97 39.10 1.08
N SER A 2 -18.72 38.16 0.54
CA SER A 2 -19.45 37.17 1.32
C SER A 2 -18.46 36.20 1.94
N GLU A 3 -18.52 36.03 3.25
CA GLU A 3 -17.88 34.92 3.98
C GLU A 3 -18.46 33.60 3.43
N GLN A 4 -17.80 33.04 2.42
CA GLN A 4 -18.02 31.63 2.08
C GLN A 4 -17.59 30.82 3.31
N SER A 5 -18.55 30.30 4.06
CA SER A 5 -18.29 29.39 5.16
C SER A 5 -17.41 28.27 4.63
N LYS A 6 -16.13 28.21 5.06
CA LYS A 6 -15.21 27.15 4.67
C LYS A 6 -15.84 25.81 5.05
N GLU A 7 -16.33 25.08 4.06
CA GLU A 7 -16.89 23.74 4.26
C GLU A 7 -15.92 22.91 5.09
N LYS A 8 -16.42 22.29 6.16
CA LYS A 8 -15.57 21.53 7.09
C LYS A 8 -15.11 20.22 6.44
N LEU A 9 -13.78 20.09 6.24
CA LEU A 9 -13.17 18.86 5.74
C LEU A 9 -13.45 17.68 6.69
N PHE A 10 -13.27 17.88 8.00
CA PHE A 10 -13.47 16.85 9.00
C PHE A 10 -14.97 16.71 9.35
N ASN A 11 -15.78 16.35 8.35
CA ASN A 11 -17.17 15.96 8.58
C ASN A 11 -17.28 14.50 9.03
N LYS A 12 -18.43 14.11 9.61
CA LYS A 12 -18.65 12.74 10.12
C LYS A 12 -18.41 11.67 9.04
N GLY A 13 -18.78 11.93 7.79
CA GLY A 13 -18.59 10.99 6.71
C GLY A 13 -17.10 10.78 6.37
N PHE A 14 -16.33 11.85 6.27
CA PHE A 14 -14.90 11.80 6.02
C PHE A 14 -14.16 11.05 7.14
N ILE A 15 -14.43 11.38 8.40
CA ILE A 15 -13.80 10.72 9.56
C ILE A 15 -14.13 9.23 9.59
N SER A 16 -15.41 8.86 9.40
CA SER A 16 -15.84 7.46 9.45
C SER A 16 -15.20 6.63 8.35
N ILE A 17 -15.18 7.10 7.10
CA ILE A 17 -14.58 6.35 5.98
C ILE A 17 -13.05 6.27 6.11
N THR A 18 -12.41 7.30 6.66
CA THR A 18 -10.98 7.32 6.94
C THR A 18 -10.61 6.32 8.04
N LEU A 19 -11.45 6.20 9.08
CA LEU A 19 -11.25 5.22 10.15
C LEU A 19 -11.47 3.78 9.66
N ILE A 20 -12.51 3.54 8.84
CA ILE A 20 -12.73 2.25 8.19
C ILE A 20 -11.48 1.87 7.37
N ASN A 21 -10.99 2.78 6.55
CA ASN A 21 -9.77 2.56 5.75
C ASN A 21 -8.57 2.26 6.64
N PHE A 22 -8.36 3.03 7.70
CA PHE A 22 -7.27 2.81 8.64
C PHE A 22 -7.27 1.39 9.21
N ILE A 23 -8.41 0.90 9.71
CA ILE A 23 -8.51 -0.44 10.34
C ILE A 23 -8.30 -1.54 9.29
N VAL A 24 -8.86 -1.40 8.09
CA VAL A 24 -8.68 -2.35 6.99
C VAL A 24 -7.20 -2.49 6.63
N TYR A 25 -6.49 -1.37 6.47
CA TYR A 25 -5.06 -1.37 6.19
C TYR A 25 -4.23 -1.83 7.40
N LEU A 26 -4.65 -1.51 8.62
CA LEU A 26 -3.99 -1.94 9.85
C LEU A 26 -3.92 -3.47 9.92
N VAL A 27 -5.05 -4.16 9.71
CA VAL A 27 -5.10 -5.63 9.72
C VAL A 27 -4.30 -6.23 8.58
N TYR A 28 -4.35 -5.62 7.40
CA TYR A 28 -3.51 -6.01 6.26
C TYR A 28 -2.02 -6.00 6.63
N TYR A 29 -1.50 -4.87 7.10
CA TYR A 29 -0.09 -4.74 7.42
C TYR A 29 0.32 -5.57 8.64
N LEU A 30 -0.55 -5.73 9.63
CA LEU A 30 -0.34 -6.59 10.77
C LEU A 30 -0.11 -8.04 10.34
N LEU A 31 -1.04 -8.60 9.55
CA LEU A 31 -0.94 -9.99 9.09
C LEU A 31 0.20 -10.20 8.08
N MET A 32 0.54 -9.18 7.28
CA MET A 32 1.58 -9.30 6.25
C MET A 32 2.95 -9.61 6.86
N VAL A 33 3.25 -9.02 8.01
CA VAL A 33 4.55 -9.19 8.69
C VAL A 33 4.67 -10.54 9.40
N ILE A 34 3.57 -11.06 9.94
CA ILE A 34 3.61 -12.27 10.78
C ILE A 34 3.39 -13.57 10.01
N ILE A 35 2.73 -13.51 8.84
CA ILE A 35 2.26 -14.71 8.16
C ILE A 35 3.40 -15.63 7.69
N ALA A 36 4.54 -15.05 7.28
CA ALA A 36 5.70 -15.83 6.87
C ALA A 36 6.28 -16.65 8.05
N VAL A 37 6.34 -16.03 9.24
CA VAL A 37 6.82 -16.70 10.46
C VAL A 37 5.85 -17.82 10.87
N ILE A 38 4.55 -17.54 10.85
CA ILE A 38 3.52 -18.53 11.19
C ILE A 38 3.54 -19.72 10.22
N ALA A 39 3.71 -19.47 8.92
CA ALA A 39 3.83 -20.56 7.94
C ALA A 39 5.03 -21.47 8.24
N GLN A 40 6.17 -20.90 8.65
CA GLN A 40 7.36 -21.67 9.02
C GLN A 40 7.19 -22.41 10.34
N ASP A 41 6.75 -21.71 11.40
CA ASP A 41 6.69 -22.25 12.76
C ASP A 41 5.55 -23.29 12.93
N THR A 42 4.40 -23.09 12.26
CA THR A 42 3.20 -23.93 12.48
C THR A 42 3.02 -24.99 11.38
N LEU A 43 3.35 -24.66 10.12
CA LEU A 43 3.13 -25.53 8.97
C LEU A 43 4.44 -26.11 8.42
N HIS A 44 5.58 -25.83 9.06
CA HIS A 44 6.92 -26.26 8.65
C HIS A 44 7.24 -25.91 7.18
N ALA A 45 6.72 -24.77 6.71
CA ALA A 45 6.89 -24.30 5.34
C ALA A 45 8.34 -23.83 5.09
N SER A 46 8.86 -24.07 3.88
CA SER A 46 10.10 -23.43 3.44
C SER A 46 9.97 -21.91 3.39
N LEU A 47 11.08 -21.19 3.36
CA LEU A 47 11.07 -19.72 3.25
C LEU A 47 10.40 -19.24 1.94
N GLY A 48 10.60 -19.95 0.83
CA GLY A 48 9.90 -19.68 -0.42
C GLY A 48 8.38 -19.87 -0.30
N GLN A 49 7.94 -20.97 0.33
CA GLN A 49 6.53 -21.22 0.62
C GLN A 49 5.93 -20.17 1.56
N ALA A 50 6.65 -19.77 2.58
CA ALA A 50 6.25 -18.72 3.51
C ALA A 50 6.18 -17.34 2.80
N GLY A 51 7.14 -17.06 1.92
CA GLY A 51 7.13 -15.88 1.04
C GLY A 51 5.93 -15.87 0.10
N LEU A 52 5.59 -17.02 -0.51
CA LEU A 52 4.39 -17.15 -1.34
C LEU A 52 3.11 -16.91 -0.50
N ALA A 53 3.03 -17.41 0.72
CA ALA A 53 1.91 -17.15 1.62
C ALA A 53 1.73 -15.65 1.90
N SER A 54 2.81 -14.90 2.00
CA SER A 54 2.76 -13.43 2.11
C SER A 54 2.31 -12.78 0.80
N GLY A 55 2.93 -13.16 -0.31
CA GLY A 55 2.74 -12.53 -1.62
C GLY A 55 1.39 -12.81 -2.28
N ILE A 56 0.84 -14.01 -2.13
CA ILE A 56 -0.42 -14.43 -2.79
C ILE A 56 -1.62 -13.57 -2.36
N TYR A 57 -1.57 -12.99 -1.19
CA TYR A 57 -2.55 -12.00 -0.72
C TYR A 57 -2.63 -10.79 -1.66
N ILE A 58 -1.47 -10.28 -2.07
CA ILE A 58 -1.39 -9.14 -2.98
C ILE A 58 -1.96 -9.51 -4.36
N ILE A 59 -1.74 -10.74 -4.83
CA ILE A 59 -2.35 -11.23 -6.07
C ILE A 59 -3.88 -11.17 -5.96
N GLY A 60 -4.45 -11.64 -4.85
CA GLY A 60 -5.88 -11.50 -4.59
C GLY A 60 -6.35 -10.03 -4.60
N THR A 61 -5.57 -9.14 -3.98
CA THR A 61 -5.83 -7.69 -3.97
C THR A 61 -5.83 -7.09 -5.37
N LEU A 62 -4.87 -7.49 -6.23
CA LEU A 62 -4.79 -7.02 -7.62
C LEU A 62 -6.01 -7.43 -8.43
N PHE A 63 -6.42 -8.68 -8.31
CA PHE A 63 -7.67 -9.14 -8.95
C PHE A 63 -8.86 -8.33 -8.49
N ALA A 64 -9.01 -8.11 -7.17
CA ALA A 64 -10.09 -7.28 -6.65
C ALA A 64 -10.05 -5.84 -7.22
N ARG A 65 -8.88 -5.19 -7.25
CA ARG A 65 -8.74 -3.83 -7.78
C ARG A 65 -9.08 -3.74 -9.27
N LEU A 66 -8.63 -4.70 -10.08
CA LEU A 66 -8.97 -4.76 -11.50
C LEU A 66 -10.48 -4.90 -11.71
N PHE A 67 -11.12 -5.84 -11.02
CA PHE A 67 -12.56 -6.06 -11.15
C PHE A 67 -13.37 -4.90 -10.55
N MET A 68 -13.07 -4.48 -9.33
CA MET A 68 -13.84 -3.44 -8.64
C MET A 68 -13.58 -2.05 -9.22
N GLY A 69 -12.37 -1.74 -9.68
CA GLY A 69 -12.07 -0.45 -10.33
C GLY A 69 -13.02 -0.14 -11.48
N LYS A 70 -13.47 -1.18 -12.21
CA LYS A 70 -14.40 -1.05 -13.32
C LYS A 70 -15.86 -1.21 -12.89
N THR A 71 -16.14 -2.17 -12.02
CA THR A 71 -17.53 -2.59 -11.72
C THR A 71 -18.12 -1.90 -10.51
N LEU A 72 -17.30 -1.18 -9.72
CA LEU A 72 -17.70 -0.49 -8.49
C LEU A 72 -18.93 0.41 -8.69
N GLU A 73 -18.92 1.23 -9.72
CA GLU A 73 -20.02 2.16 -10.00
C GLU A 73 -21.24 1.43 -10.60
N LEU A 74 -21.02 0.33 -11.33
CA LEU A 74 -22.11 -0.50 -11.90
C LEU A 74 -22.88 -1.26 -10.82
N ILE A 75 -22.15 -1.81 -9.84
CA ILE A 75 -22.72 -2.56 -8.70
C ILE A 75 -23.28 -1.59 -7.63
N GLY A 76 -22.63 -0.44 -7.49
CA GLY A 76 -22.91 0.60 -6.51
C GLY A 76 -21.97 0.53 -5.30
N ARG A 77 -21.40 1.68 -4.96
CA ARG A 77 -20.40 1.87 -3.90
C ARG A 77 -20.83 1.28 -2.56
N LYS A 78 -22.12 1.44 -2.21
CA LYS A 78 -22.70 0.94 -0.96
C LYS A 78 -22.67 -0.59 -0.89
N ALA A 79 -23.07 -1.25 -1.96
CA ALA A 79 -23.09 -2.73 -2.03
C ALA A 79 -21.67 -3.29 -1.97
N VAL A 80 -20.75 -2.74 -2.76
CA VAL A 80 -19.34 -3.18 -2.80
C VAL A 80 -18.67 -3.01 -1.43
N LEU A 81 -18.89 -1.88 -0.74
CA LEU A 81 -18.33 -1.66 0.61
C LEU A 81 -18.87 -2.70 1.60
N ARG A 82 -20.19 -2.92 1.67
CA ARG A 82 -20.82 -3.79 2.65
C ARG A 82 -20.49 -5.26 2.43
N TYR A 83 -20.73 -5.75 1.22
CA TYR A 83 -20.49 -7.16 0.90
C TYR A 83 -19.00 -7.48 0.80
N GLY A 84 -18.17 -6.51 0.38
CA GLY A 84 -16.72 -6.62 0.44
C GLY A 84 -16.21 -6.75 1.87
N ALA A 85 -16.72 -5.93 2.81
CA ALA A 85 -16.36 -6.01 4.23
C ALA A 85 -16.81 -7.35 4.85
N LEU A 86 -18.02 -7.82 4.52
CA LEU A 86 -18.50 -9.12 4.98
C LEU A 86 -17.64 -10.28 4.44
N PHE A 87 -17.28 -10.24 3.16
CA PHE A 87 -16.40 -11.24 2.57
C PHE A 87 -15.00 -11.21 3.21
N TYR A 88 -14.46 -10.00 3.46
CA TYR A 88 -13.18 -9.82 4.17
C TYR A 88 -13.24 -10.39 5.59
N LEU A 89 -14.36 -10.20 6.31
CA LEU A 89 -14.58 -10.79 7.63
C LEU A 89 -14.60 -12.33 7.57
N ILE A 90 -15.39 -12.91 6.66
CA ILE A 90 -15.51 -14.37 6.51
C ILE A 90 -14.13 -14.99 6.22
N THR A 91 -13.37 -14.41 5.31
CA THR A 91 -12.04 -14.89 4.96
C THR A 91 -11.02 -14.65 6.07
N THR A 92 -11.22 -13.64 6.93
CA THR A 92 -10.41 -13.44 8.15
C THR A 92 -10.71 -14.51 9.20
N ILE A 93 -11.98 -14.90 9.36
CA ILE A 93 -12.38 -16.02 10.24
C ILE A 93 -11.77 -17.34 9.76
N ALA A 94 -11.64 -17.54 8.45
CA ALA A 94 -11.05 -18.76 7.89
C ALA A 94 -9.60 -19.00 8.33
N TYR A 95 -8.86 -17.99 8.79
CA TYR A 95 -7.53 -18.17 9.41
C TYR A 95 -7.54 -18.99 10.71
N LEU A 96 -8.68 -19.16 11.36
CA LEU A 96 -8.77 -20.00 12.56
C LEU A 96 -8.57 -21.50 12.27
N TYR A 97 -8.75 -21.92 11.02
CA TYR A 97 -8.59 -23.31 10.62
C TYR A 97 -7.72 -23.44 9.37
N ILE A 98 -6.42 -23.63 9.56
CA ILE A 98 -5.42 -23.75 8.49
C ILE A 98 -4.65 -25.07 8.68
N PRO A 99 -5.17 -26.18 8.16
CA PRO A 99 -4.54 -27.50 8.34
C PRO A 99 -3.34 -27.73 7.41
N SER A 100 -3.13 -26.90 6.40
CA SER A 100 -2.04 -27.06 5.42
C SER A 100 -1.67 -25.74 4.75
N ILE A 101 -0.46 -25.72 4.17
CA ILE A 101 0.06 -24.55 3.43
C ILE A 101 -0.82 -24.19 2.22
N GLY A 102 -1.41 -25.18 1.54
CA GLY A 102 -2.33 -24.96 0.41
C GLY A 102 -3.61 -24.25 0.83
N ILE A 103 -4.18 -24.60 1.99
CA ILE A 103 -5.34 -23.90 2.56
C ILE A 103 -4.94 -22.48 2.98
N LEU A 104 -3.75 -22.28 3.54
CA LEU A 104 -3.24 -20.95 3.84
C LEU A 104 -3.18 -20.09 2.57
N TYR A 105 -2.67 -20.61 1.46
CA TYR A 105 -2.62 -19.88 0.18
C TYR A 105 -4.03 -19.48 -0.28
N LEU A 106 -4.98 -20.40 -0.24
CA LEU A 106 -6.36 -20.12 -0.63
C LEU A 106 -6.98 -19.04 0.25
N VAL A 107 -6.86 -19.18 1.57
CA VAL A 107 -7.37 -18.17 2.52
C VAL A 107 -6.72 -16.82 2.29
N ARG A 108 -5.40 -16.76 2.07
CA ARG A 108 -4.66 -15.54 1.77
C ARG A 108 -5.12 -14.87 0.48
N LEU A 109 -5.30 -15.65 -0.59
CA LEU A 109 -5.79 -15.14 -1.88
C LEU A 109 -7.19 -14.52 -1.74
N LEU A 110 -8.11 -15.24 -1.09
CA LEU A 110 -9.49 -14.78 -0.89
C LEU A 110 -9.54 -13.58 0.07
N ASN A 111 -8.75 -13.59 1.12
CA ASN A 111 -8.68 -12.50 2.07
C ASN A 111 -8.10 -11.23 1.42
N GLY A 112 -7.07 -11.38 0.57
CA GLY A 112 -6.54 -10.30 -0.26
C GLY A 112 -7.57 -9.72 -1.22
N PHE A 113 -8.41 -10.57 -1.83
CA PHE A 113 -9.52 -10.11 -2.67
C PHE A 113 -10.55 -9.31 -1.85
N GLY A 114 -10.89 -9.76 -0.65
CA GLY A 114 -11.78 -9.03 0.27
C GLY A 114 -11.22 -7.65 0.64
N TYR A 115 -9.97 -7.60 1.06
CA TYR A 115 -9.25 -6.35 1.34
C TYR A 115 -9.22 -5.40 0.14
N GLY A 116 -8.83 -5.91 -1.03
CA GLY A 116 -8.77 -5.12 -2.28
C GLY A 116 -10.12 -4.52 -2.64
N THR A 117 -11.21 -5.28 -2.45
CA THR A 117 -12.58 -4.82 -2.68
C THR A 117 -12.95 -3.67 -1.74
N VAL A 118 -12.72 -3.83 -0.43
CA VAL A 118 -13.03 -2.79 0.56
C VAL A 118 -12.17 -1.55 0.37
N SER A 119 -10.87 -1.71 0.17
CA SER A 119 -9.95 -0.58 -0.01
C SER A 119 -10.25 0.22 -1.29
N THR A 120 -10.64 -0.45 -2.38
CA THR A 120 -11.08 0.24 -3.60
C THR A 120 -12.38 1.02 -3.36
N ALA A 121 -13.33 0.44 -2.63
CA ALA A 121 -14.58 1.11 -2.31
C ALA A 121 -14.36 2.33 -1.39
N THR A 122 -13.53 2.22 -0.34
CA THR A 122 -13.24 3.33 0.57
C THR A 122 -12.56 4.49 -0.14
N ASN A 123 -11.60 4.20 -1.05
CA ASN A 123 -10.94 5.21 -1.88
C ASN A 123 -11.92 5.98 -2.78
N ALA A 124 -12.89 5.28 -3.38
CA ALA A 124 -13.90 5.93 -4.20
C ALA A 124 -14.93 6.71 -3.37
N ILE A 125 -15.33 6.18 -2.21
CA ILE A 125 -16.35 6.78 -1.35
C ILE A 125 -15.83 8.07 -0.70
N VAL A 126 -14.58 8.11 -0.25
CA VAL A 126 -14.02 9.28 0.47
C VAL A 126 -14.11 10.55 -0.36
N THR A 127 -13.96 10.46 -1.68
CA THR A 127 -14.02 11.63 -2.58
C THR A 127 -15.34 12.37 -2.51
N ALA A 128 -16.44 11.69 -2.19
CA ALA A 128 -17.77 12.29 -2.02
C ALA A 128 -17.95 13.08 -0.71
N TYR A 129 -17.02 12.94 0.23
CA TYR A 129 -17.04 13.62 1.53
C TYR A 129 -15.99 14.72 1.65
N ILE A 130 -15.16 14.91 0.62
CA ILE A 130 -14.15 15.96 0.55
C ILE A 130 -14.74 17.14 -0.21
N PRO A 131 -14.73 18.37 0.37
CA PRO A 131 -15.16 19.57 -0.33
C PRO A 131 -14.33 19.81 -1.58
N LYS A 132 -14.96 20.21 -2.68
CA LYS A 132 -14.27 20.47 -3.95
C LYS A 132 -13.11 21.47 -3.81
N SER A 133 -13.28 22.50 -2.98
CA SER A 133 -12.26 23.53 -2.69
C SER A 133 -11.05 23.01 -1.89
N ARG A 134 -11.12 21.80 -1.29
CA ARG A 134 -10.09 21.22 -0.41
C ARG A 134 -9.73 19.78 -0.82
N HIS A 135 -9.91 19.46 -2.10
CA HIS A 135 -9.79 18.08 -2.58
C HIS A 135 -8.39 17.49 -2.35
N GLY A 136 -7.34 18.25 -2.69
CA GLY A 136 -5.95 17.81 -2.48
C GLY A 136 -5.61 17.62 -0.99
N GLU A 137 -6.03 18.57 -0.15
CA GLU A 137 -5.84 18.49 1.30
C GLU A 137 -6.55 17.25 1.89
N GLY A 138 -7.82 17.02 1.48
CA GLY A 138 -8.60 15.90 1.96
C GLY A 138 -8.01 14.54 1.58
N ILE A 139 -7.54 14.38 0.32
CA ILE A 139 -6.87 13.15 -0.11
C ILE A 139 -5.58 12.91 0.67
N ASN A 140 -4.80 13.96 0.95
CA ASN A 140 -3.59 13.83 1.76
C ASN A 140 -3.90 13.38 3.20
N TYR A 141 -4.91 13.97 3.87
CA TYR A 141 -5.34 13.51 5.20
C TYR A 141 -5.89 12.08 5.19
N TYR A 142 -6.65 11.71 4.16
CA TYR A 142 -7.09 10.33 4.00
C TYR A 142 -5.90 9.38 3.81
N GLY A 143 -4.91 9.75 3.00
CA GLY A 143 -3.69 8.99 2.78
C GLY A 143 -2.84 8.80 4.05
N LEU A 144 -2.93 9.71 5.04
CA LEU A 144 -2.29 9.51 6.34
C LEU A 144 -2.81 8.26 7.05
N SER A 145 -4.09 7.91 6.91
CA SER A 145 -4.64 6.70 7.50
C SER A 145 -3.92 5.43 7.03
N THR A 146 -3.65 5.34 5.73
CA THR A 146 -2.88 4.22 5.15
C THR A 146 -1.44 4.19 5.66
N SER A 147 -0.81 5.36 5.80
CA SER A 147 0.59 5.44 6.25
C SER A 147 0.75 5.11 7.73
N LEU A 148 -0.19 5.58 8.56
CA LEU A 148 -0.23 5.21 9.97
C LEU A 148 -0.48 3.72 10.14
N ALA A 149 -1.38 3.15 9.33
CA ALA A 149 -1.62 1.70 9.32
C ALA A 149 -0.39 0.90 8.91
N ALA A 150 0.36 1.37 7.88
CA ALA A 150 1.61 0.74 7.42
C ALA A 150 2.71 0.74 8.48
N ALA A 151 2.61 1.63 9.44
CA ALA A 151 3.52 1.77 10.55
C ALA A 151 3.06 0.99 11.80
N ILE A 152 1.84 1.26 12.21
CA ILE A 152 1.26 0.71 13.44
C ILE A 152 0.94 -0.79 13.28
N GLY A 153 0.49 -1.21 12.08
CA GLY A 153 0.14 -2.60 11.80
C GLY A 153 1.29 -3.57 12.03
N PRO A 154 2.44 -3.40 11.36
CA PRO A 154 3.62 -4.23 11.60
C PRO A 154 4.11 -4.18 13.04
N PHE A 155 4.12 -3.00 13.67
CA PHE A 155 4.49 -2.86 15.09
C PHE A 155 3.61 -3.72 15.98
N ILE A 156 2.28 -3.59 15.88
CA ILE A 156 1.34 -4.42 16.65
C ILE A 156 1.53 -5.90 16.31
N GLY A 157 1.67 -6.24 15.01
CA GLY A 157 1.89 -7.61 14.57
C GLY A 157 3.12 -8.25 15.22
N MET A 158 4.25 -7.54 15.24
CA MET A 158 5.49 -8.00 15.85
C MET A 158 5.38 -8.13 17.38
N VAL A 159 4.76 -7.15 18.05
CA VAL A 159 4.53 -7.21 19.51
C VAL A 159 3.65 -8.41 19.86
N LEU A 160 2.55 -8.61 19.14
CA LEU A 160 1.64 -9.72 19.38
C LEU A 160 2.30 -11.08 19.08
N LEU A 161 3.12 -11.16 18.02
CA LEU A 161 3.86 -12.38 17.68
C LEU A 161 4.83 -12.80 18.80
N ASN A 162 5.42 -11.83 19.51
CA ASN A 162 6.36 -12.09 20.60
C ASN A 162 5.68 -12.41 21.94
N THR A 163 4.42 -12.03 22.12
CA THR A 163 3.70 -12.11 23.40
C THR A 163 2.52 -13.08 23.39
N MET A 164 1.98 -13.40 22.23
CA MET A 164 0.76 -14.19 22.06
C MET A 164 0.95 -15.26 20.98
N ASN A 165 0.10 -16.28 21.01
CA ASN A 165 0.05 -17.27 19.94
C ASN A 165 -0.81 -16.76 18.75
N PHE A 166 -0.68 -17.43 17.61
CA PHE A 166 -1.35 -17.07 16.37
C PHE A 166 -2.89 -16.98 16.51
N TYR A 167 -3.50 -17.86 17.29
CA TYR A 167 -4.95 -17.89 17.50
C TYR A 167 -5.47 -16.56 18.06
N PHE A 168 -4.81 -16.00 19.09
CA PHE A 168 -5.21 -14.71 19.67
C PHE A 168 -4.98 -13.54 18.72
N ILE A 169 -3.93 -13.60 17.88
CA ILE A 169 -3.67 -12.57 16.87
C ILE A 169 -4.79 -12.56 15.82
N ILE A 170 -5.23 -13.73 15.40
CA ILE A 170 -6.36 -13.85 14.48
C ILE A 170 -7.66 -13.39 15.13
N LEU A 171 -7.94 -13.74 16.38
CA LEU A 171 -9.12 -13.24 17.10
C LEU A 171 -9.13 -11.72 17.19
N PHE A 172 -8.00 -11.10 17.51
CA PHE A 172 -7.85 -9.65 17.51
C PHE A 172 -8.18 -9.04 16.13
N SER A 173 -7.64 -9.64 15.06
CA SER A 173 -7.91 -9.23 13.68
C SER A 173 -9.40 -9.38 13.32
N ILE A 174 -10.03 -10.49 13.71
CA ILE A 174 -11.47 -10.73 13.50
C ILE A 174 -12.30 -9.66 14.21
N ILE A 175 -12.00 -9.32 15.46
CA ILE A 175 -12.72 -8.28 16.21
C ILE A 175 -12.63 -6.93 15.48
N LEU A 176 -11.43 -6.54 15.02
CA LEU A 176 -11.24 -5.29 14.28
C LEU A 176 -12.04 -5.26 12.97
N ILE A 177 -12.00 -6.36 12.19
CA ILE A 177 -12.75 -6.44 10.92
C ILE A 177 -14.25 -6.57 11.15
N LEU A 178 -14.70 -7.23 12.22
CA LEU A 178 -16.11 -7.28 12.61
C LEU A 178 -16.65 -5.87 12.93
N LEU A 179 -15.94 -5.11 13.76
CA LEU A 179 -16.30 -3.73 14.07
C LEU A 179 -16.34 -2.86 12.80
N THR A 180 -15.37 -3.05 11.93
CA THR A 180 -15.30 -2.37 10.61
C THR A 180 -16.49 -2.76 9.74
N THR A 181 -16.83 -4.05 9.69
CA THR A 181 -17.99 -4.55 8.92
C THR A 181 -19.30 -3.94 9.43
N VAL A 182 -19.50 -3.93 10.75
CA VAL A 182 -20.66 -3.27 11.36
C VAL A 182 -20.70 -1.79 10.99
N ALA A 183 -19.57 -1.09 11.09
CA ALA A 183 -19.46 0.31 10.68
C ALA A 183 -19.81 0.51 9.19
N CYS A 184 -19.39 -0.37 8.28
CA CYS A 184 -19.74 -0.32 6.86
C CYS A 184 -21.26 -0.50 6.59
N PHE A 185 -21.96 -1.27 7.43
CA PHE A 185 -23.41 -1.44 7.31
C PHE A 185 -24.19 -0.23 7.84
N ILE A 186 -23.69 0.41 8.89
CA ILE A 186 -24.30 1.62 9.49
C ILE A 186 -24.00 2.86 8.65
N PHE A 187 -22.81 2.93 8.03
CA PHE A 187 -22.34 4.11 7.31
C PHE A 187 -23.24 4.47 6.12
N PRO A 188 -23.74 5.73 6.02
CA PRO A 188 -24.61 6.16 4.94
C PRO A 188 -23.80 6.45 3.67
N VAL A 189 -23.62 5.46 2.82
CA VAL A 189 -22.95 5.63 1.52
C VAL A 189 -23.94 6.15 0.48
N LYS A 190 -23.58 7.23 -0.22
CA LYS A 190 -24.30 7.72 -1.39
C LYS A 190 -23.76 7.02 -2.64
N ASN A 191 -24.62 6.36 -3.40
CA ASN A 191 -24.29 5.84 -4.73
C ASN A 191 -24.32 6.99 -5.76
N ILE A 192 -23.47 6.90 -6.76
CA ILE A 192 -23.52 7.82 -7.92
C ILE A 192 -24.62 7.31 -8.87
N GLN A 193 -25.46 8.24 -9.35
CA GLN A 193 -26.41 7.94 -10.41
C GLN A 193 -25.66 7.98 -11.75
N LEU A 194 -25.59 6.84 -12.42
CA LEU A 194 -24.97 6.73 -13.74
C LEU A 194 -25.98 7.07 -14.83
N THR A 195 -25.57 7.93 -15.78
CA THR A 195 -26.32 8.11 -17.03
C THR A 195 -26.25 6.82 -17.88
N PRO A 196 -27.24 6.55 -18.77
CA PRO A 196 -27.19 5.39 -19.65
C PRO A 196 -25.93 5.32 -20.51
N GLU A 197 -25.42 6.45 -20.98
CA GLU A 197 -24.17 6.57 -21.74
C GLU A 197 -22.94 6.20 -20.92
N HIS A 198 -22.86 6.66 -19.68
CA HIS A 198 -21.77 6.32 -18.75
C HIS A 198 -21.79 4.82 -18.40
N ARG A 199 -22.99 4.25 -18.23
CA ARG A 199 -23.17 2.83 -17.97
C ARG A 199 -22.71 1.97 -19.15
N ALA A 200 -23.03 2.39 -20.38
CA ALA A 200 -22.59 1.71 -21.60
C ALA A 200 -21.06 1.80 -21.79
N SER A 201 -20.44 2.94 -21.49
CA SER A 201 -18.98 3.11 -21.57
C SER A 201 -18.23 2.24 -20.55
N LEU A 202 -18.72 2.15 -19.32
CA LEU A 202 -18.16 1.30 -18.27
C LEU A 202 -18.33 -0.20 -18.55
N SER A 203 -19.33 -0.59 -19.32
CA SER A 203 -19.56 -2.00 -19.68
C SER A 203 -18.61 -2.51 -20.76
N ARG A 204 -18.02 -1.64 -21.59
CA ARG A 204 -17.05 -2.04 -22.63
C ARG A 204 -15.73 -2.51 -22.04
N TRP A 205 -15.22 -3.65 -22.49
CA TRP A 205 -13.91 -4.17 -22.11
C TRP A 205 -12.86 -3.74 -23.13
N SER A 206 -11.93 -2.84 -22.73
CA SER A 206 -10.74 -2.50 -23.53
C SER A 206 -9.52 -2.40 -22.60
N TRP A 207 -8.35 -2.79 -23.08
CA TRP A 207 -7.10 -2.70 -22.32
C TRP A 207 -6.73 -1.26 -21.95
N ASP A 208 -7.04 -0.30 -22.82
CA ASP A 208 -6.83 1.14 -22.54
C ASP A 208 -7.68 1.67 -21.37
N SER A 209 -8.72 0.95 -20.97
CA SER A 209 -9.55 1.30 -19.80
C SER A 209 -8.93 0.87 -18.47
N PHE A 210 -7.85 0.08 -18.48
CA PHE A 210 -7.22 -0.46 -17.28
C PHE A 210 -5.82 0.08 -17.02
N ILE A 211 -5.11 0.53 -18.05
CA ILE A 211 -3.69 0.87 -17.99
C ILE A 211 -3.41 2.22 -18.63
N GLU A 212 -2.67 3.10 -17.94
CA GLU A 212 -2.18 4.36 -18.47
C GLU A 212 -0.74 4.20 -18.97
N LYS A 213 -0.56 4.23 -20.29
CA LYS A 213 0.76 4.01 -20.93
C LYS A 213 1.84 4.99 -20.48
N LYS A 214 1.46 6.24 -20.19
CA LYS A 214 2.42 7.31 -19.81
C LYS A 214 3.07 7.08 -18.45
N VAL A 215 2.45 6.27 -17.58
CA VAL A 215 2.97 5.98 -16.25
C VAL A 215 3.58 4.58 -16.13
N LEU A 216 3.60 3.79 -17.20
CA LEU A 216 4.15 2.42 -17.18
C LEU A 216 5.59 2.36 -16.68
N PHE A 217 6.42 3.33 -17.07
CA PHE A 217 7.81 3.35 -16.62
C PHE A 217 7.92 3.54 -15.11
N ILE A 218 7.19 4.51 -14.55
CA ILE A 218 7.20 4.74 -13.10
C ILE A 218 6.51 3.60 -12.34
N ALA A 219 5.51 2.95 -12.94
CA ALA A 219 4.89 1.74 -12.39
C ALA A 219 5.88 0.57 -12.36
N PHE A 220 6.74 0.42 -13.38
CA PHE A 220 7.80 -0.57 -13.40
C PHE A 220 8.88 -0.29 -12.33
N ILE A 221 9.30 0.96 -12.17
CA ILE A 221 10.17 1.34 -11.04
C ILE A 221 9.46 1.03 -9.71
N GLY A 222 8.15 1.30 -9.62
CA GLY A 222 7.33 0.94 -8.47
C GLY A 222 7.34 -0.57 -8.17
N PHE A 223 7.25 -1.40 -9.21
CA PHE A 223 7.38 -2.85 -9.09
C PHE A 223 8.73 -3.27 -8.48
N LEU A 224 9.82 -2.73 -8.99
CA LEU A 224 11.17 -3.03 -8.48
C LEU A 224 11.35 -2.55 -7.03
N MET A 225 10.89 -1.34 -6.71
CA MET A 225 10.95 -0.79 -5.35
C MET A 225 10.08 -1.60 -4.37
N GLY A 226 8.89 -2.02 -4.81
CA GLY A 226 8.01 -2.91 -4.05
C GLY A 226 8.64 -4.28 -3.80
N LEU A 227 9.28 -4.86 -4.82
CA LEU A 227 10.01 -6.12 -4.72
C LEU A 227 11.14 -6.01 -3.70
N SER A 228 11.94 -4.96 -3.74
CA SER A 228 13.02 -4.70 -2.79
C SER A 228 12.47 -4.56 -1.35
N TYR A 229 11.45 -3.73 -1.14
CA TYR A 229 10.86 -3.50 0.18
C TYR A 229 10.13 -4.72 0.74
N SER A 230 9.65 -5.63 -0.09
CA SER A 230 8.99 -6.86 0.34
C SER A 230 9.89 -7.76 1.21
N SER A 231 11.22 -7.66 1.04
CA SER A 231 12.21 -8.34 1.89
C SER A 231 12.04 -7.96 3.37
N VAL A 232 11.84 -6.66 3.61
CA VAL A 232 11.63 -6.12 4.95
C VAL A 232 10.27 -6.56 5.50
N LEU A 233 9.22 -6.34 4.71
CA LEU A 233 7.85 -6.60 5.16
C LEU A 233 7.61 -8.06 5.50
N SER A 234 8.22 -9.00 4.78
CA SER A 234 7.97 -10.44 4.93
C SER A 234 9.01 -11.18 5.77
N PHE A 235 10.26 -10.72 5.80
CA PHE A 235 11.35 -11.50 6.39
C PHE A 235 12.05 -10.83 7.58
N LEU A 236 11.74 -9.57 7.91
CA LEU A 236 12.36 -8.88 9.05
C LEU A 236 12.21 -9.66 10.36
N SER A 237 11.03 -10.24 10.59
CA SER A 237 10.73 -11.01 11.79
C SER A 237 11.59 -12.28 11.85
N SER A 238 11.68 -13.03 10.75
CA SER A 238 12.52 -14.24 10.65
C SER A 238 14.01 -13.91 10.78
N TYR A 239 14.44 -12.80 10.18
CA TYR A 239 15.82 -12.31 10.30
C TYR A 239 16.15 -11.92 11.73
N ALA A 240 15.28 -11.16 12.39
CA ALA A 240 15.46 -10.74 13.77
C ALA A 240 15.56 -11.93 14.74
N LYS A 241 14.81 -13.01 14.49
CA LYS A 241 14.99 -14.28 15.20
C LYS A 241 16.40 -14.87 15.00
N ALA A 242 16.91 -14.84 13.77
CA ALA A 242 18.21 -15.43 13.43
C ALA A 242 19.39 -14.67 14.03
N ILE A 243 19.23 -13.39 14.39
CA ILE A 243 20.27 -12.53 14.98
C ILE A 243 19.97 -12.11 16.43
N ASP A 244 19.00 -12.78 17.10
CA ASP A 244 18.60 -12.52 18.49
C ASP A 244 18.17 -11.08 18.80
N LEU A 245 17.58 -10.37 17.82
CA LEU A 245 17.08 -9.00 17.96
C LEU A 245 15.55 -8.87 17.87
N VAL A 246 14.82 -9.91 18.29
CA VAL A 246 13.35 -9.99 18.15
C VAL A 246 12.64 -8.79 18.80
N SER A 247 12.99 -8.44 20.03
CA SER A 247 12.37 -7.33 20.75
C SER A 247 12.62 -5.98 20.06
N ALA A 248 13.82 -5.77 19.52
CA ALA A 248 14.18 -4.55 18.81
C ALA A 248 13.46 -4.42 17.47
N SER A 249 13.18 -5.54 16.80
CA SER A 249 12.55 -5.54 15.46
C SER A 249 11.14 -4.96 15.45
N SER A 250 10.40 -5.02 16.54
CA SER A 250 9.09 -4.37 16.68
C SER A 250 9.23 -2.85 16.56
N PHE A 251 10.26 -2.27 17.14
CA PHE A 251 10.51 -0.82 17.09
C PHE A 251 11.05 -0.33 15.75
N PHE A 252 11.55 -1.21 14.90
CA PHE A 252 11.92 -0.86 13.52
C PHE A 252 10.78 -0.14 12.78
N PHE A 253 9.57 -0.68 12.84
CA PHE A 253 8.41 -0.08 12.18
C PHE A 253 7.94 1.21 12.85
N VAL A 254 8.20 1.41 14.14
CA VAL A 254 7.93 2.68 14.83
C VAL A 254 8.86 3.76 14.29
N VAL A 255 10.17 3.49 14.20
CA VAL A 255 11.14 4.43 13.61
C VAL A 255 10.81 4.72 12.16
N TYR A 256 10.54 3.69 11.38
CA TYR A 256 10.08 3.79 9.99
C TYR A 256 8.89 4.77 9.86
N ALA A 257 7.88 4.61 10.72
CA ALA A 257 6.68 5.42 10.74
C ALA A 257 6.93 6.89 11.09
N LEU A 258 7.70 7.11 12.15
CA LEU A 258 8.03 8.46 12.62
C LEU A 258 8.77 9.23 11.53
N VAL A 259 9.72 8.58 10.88
CA VAL A 259 10.51 9.17 9.81
C VAL A 259 9.64 9.50 8.59
N ILE A 260 8.79 8.56 8.14
CA ILE A 260 7.86 8.84 7.03
C ILE A 260 6.94 10.01 7.36
N THR A 261 6.33 10.00 8.54
CA THR A 261 5.36 11.03 8.93
C THR A 261 6.01 12.41 8.98
N ALA A 262 7.22 12.50 9.53
CA ALA A 262 7.98 13.75 9.63
C ALA A 262 8.46 14.27 8.27
N THR A 263 8.82 13.37 7.35
CA THR A 263 9.44 13.75 6.07
C THR A 263 8.44 13.99 4.94
N ARG A 264 7.21 13.51 5.02
CA ARG A 264 6.17 13.70 3.98
C ARG A 264 5.91 15.16 3.63
N PRO A 265 5.72 16.09 4.58
CA PRO A 265 5.51 17.49 4.22
C PRO A 265 6.72 18.11 3.53
N LEU A 266 7.94 17.70 3.96
CA LEU A 266 9.19 18.19 3.39
C LEU A 266 9.40 17.66 1.96
N SER A 267 9.19 16.36 1.75
CA SER A 267 9.37 15.75 0.42
C SER A 267 8.40 16.34 -0.61
N GLY A 268 7.15 16.60 -0.24
CA GLY A 268 6.18 17.28 -1.10
C GLY A 268 6.61 18.70 -1.49
N ARG A 269 7.10 19.49 -0.53
CA ARG A 269 7.62 20.85 -0.81
C ARG A 269 8.86 20.82 -1.72
N ILE A 270 9.77 19.87 -1.50
CA ILE A 270 10.96 19.70 -2.35
C ILE A 270 10.53 19.29 -3.76
N PHE A 271 9.59 18.37 -3.88
CA PHE A 271 9.02 17.95 -5.15
C PHE A 271 8.43 19.13 -5.93
N ASP A 272 7.63 19.97 -5.28
CA ASP A 272 7.01 21.14 -5.90
C ASP A 272 8.02 22.23 -6.27
N ALA A 273 9.04 22.46 -5.41
CA ALA A 273 10.02 23.51 -5.59
C ALA A 273 11.18 23.17 -6.55
N ARG A 274 11.62 21.89 -6.54
CA ARG A 274 12.85 21.44 -7.25
C ARG A 274 12.58 20.32 -8.27
N GLY A 275 11.33 19.91 -8.43
CA GLY A 275 10.92 18.83 -9.35
C GLY A 275 11.14 17.43 -8.78
N GLU A 276 10.68 16.45 -9.56
CA GLU A 276 10.64 15.05 -9.16
C GLU A 276 12.02 14.43 -8.89
N ASN A 277 13.04 14.81 -9.65
CA ASN A 277 14.39 14.26 -9.51
C ASN A 277 15.02 14.53 -8.13
N ALA A 278 14.70 15.69 -7.54
CA ALA A 278 15.20 16.09 -6.22
C ALA A 278 14.71 15.20 -5.07
N VAL A 279 13.68 14.39 -5.33
CA VAL A 279 13.07 13.49 -4.33
C VAL A 279 13.28 12.03 -4.70
N MET A 280 13.26 11.70 -6.00
CA MET A 280 13.36 10.33 -6.48
C MET A 280 14.75 9.73 -6.28
N TYR A 281 15.82 10.45 -6.66
CA TYR A 281 17.20 9.99 -6.43
C TYR A 281 17.51 9.76 -4.94
N PRO A 282 17.23 10.71 -4.01
CA PRO A 282 17.40 10.45 -2.59
C PRO A 282 16.58 9.23 -2.11
N SER A 283 15.37 9.02 -2.62
CA SER A 283 14.56 7.85 -2.25
C SER A 283 15.24 6.53 -2.58
N PHE A 284 15.83 6.41 -3.77
CA PHE A 284 16.59 5.22 -4.16
C PHE A 284 17.83 5.03 -3.28
N ILE A 285 18.61 6.10 -3.06
CA ILE A 285 19.82 6.08 -2.24
C ILE A 285 19.51 5.66 -0.79
N PHE A 286 18.47 6.26 -0.18
CA PHE A 286 18.08 5.92 1.20
C PHE A 286 17.59 4.49 1.33
N LEU A 287 16.81 3.97 0.38
CA LEU A 287 16.38 2.57 0.42
C LEU A 287 17.59 1.64 0.25
N THR A 288 18.50 1.92 -0.68
CA THR A 288 19.75 1.17 -0.84
C THR A 288 20.55 1.15 0.47
N ALA A 289 20.83 2.32 1.03
CA ALA A 289 21.58 2.45 2.27
C ALA A 289 20.91 1.71 3.42
N GLY A 290 19.59 1.84 3.57
CA GLY A 290 18.83 1.16 4.61
C GLY A 290 18.90 -0.36 4.53
N LEU A 291 18.78 -0.93 3.33
CA LEU A 291 18.90 -2.37 3.11
C LEU A 291 20.34 -2.88 3.28
N LEU A 292 21.35 -2.10 2.87
CA LEU A 292 22.76 -2.42 3.14
C LEU A 292 23.06 -2.39 4.64
N PHE A 293 22.54 -1.40 5.39
CA PHE A 293 22.65 -1.39 6.84
C PHE A 293 21.95 -2.59 7.46
N LEU A 294 20.79 -2.98 6.93
CA LEU A 294 20.07 -4.15 7.41
C LEU A 294 20.86 -5.43 7.15
N SER A 295 21.54 -5.55 6.01
CA SER A 295 22.35 -6.73 5.66
C SER A 295 23.54 -6.98 6.60
N ILE A 296 24.06 -5.94 7.26
CA ILE A 296 25.20 -6.03 8.19
C ILE A 296 24.78 -5.82 9.64
N THR A 297 23.47 -5.85 9.94
CA THR A 297 22.95 -5.58 11.29
C THR A 297 23.39 -6.63 12.29
N THR A 298 23.99 -6.18 13.39
CA THR A 298 24.40 -6.99 14.54
C THR A 298 23.88 -6.45 15.88
N SER A 299 23.23 -5.28 15.86
CA SER A 299 22.79 -4.61 17.09
C SER A 299 21.48 -3.81 16.86
N SER A 300 20.75 -3.56 17.94
CA SER A 300 19.45 -2.89 17.90
C SER A 300 19.49 -1.50 17.26
N TRP A 301 20.54 -0.71 17.53
CA TRP A 301 20.64 0.63 16.96
C TRP A 301 20.81 0.61 15.43
N MET A 302 21.54 -0.39 14.89
CA MET A 302 21.67 -0.55 13.43
C MET A 302 20.32 -0.88 12.80
N LEU A 303 19.51 -1.68 13.48
CA LEU A 303 18.15 -2.01 13.06
C LEU A 303 17.27 -0.75 12.99
N PHE A 304 17.38 0.15 13.97
CA PHE A 304 16.62 1.40 14.01
C PHE A 304 17.07 2.39 12.93
N VAL A 305 18.39 2.53 12.72
CA VAL A 305 18.92 3.36 11.62
C VAL A 305 18.46 2.83 10.27
N SER A 306 18.51 1.51 10.08
CA SER A 306 17.99 0.85 8.87
C SER A 306 16.51 1.16 8.67
N GLY A 307 15.68 1.06 9.73
CA GLY A 307 14.26 1.40 9.68
C GLY A 307 14.01 2.84 9.24
N GLY A 308 14.78 3.78 9.78
CA GLY A 308 14.72 5.19 9.40
C GLY A 308 15.09 5.44 7.93
N LEU A 309 16.19 4.86 7.47
CA LEU A 309 16.65 4.97 6.09
C LEU A 309 15.67 4.34 5.09
N ILE A 310 15.12 3.16 5.41
CA ILE A 310 14.11 2.49 4.59
C ILE A 310 12.82 3.33 4.55
N GLY A 311 12.44 3.95 5.67
CA GLY A 311 11.31 4.88 5.74
C GLY A 311 11.50 6.10 4.84
N LEU A 312 12.69 6.74 4.89
CA LEU A 312 13.06 7.82 3.98
C LEU A 312 13.04 7.39 2.52
N GLY A 313 13.53 6.19 2.22
CA GLY A 313 13.60 5.66 0.87
C GLY A 313 12.23 5.28 0.33
N TYR A 314 11.66 4.19 0.82
CA TYR A 314 10.44 3.61 0.27
C TYR A 314 9.20 4.50 0.52
N GLY A 315 9.08 5.09 1.72
CA GLY A 315 7.94 5.94 2.04
C GLY A 315 7.88 7.21 1.21
N THR A 316 9.02 7.85 0.97
CA THR A 316 9.13 9.03 0.10
C THR A 316 8.87 8.65 -1.36
N PHE A 317 9.45 7.55 -1.84
CA PHE A 317 9.20 7.03 -3.19
C PHE A 317 7.71 6.80 -3.45
N MET A 318 7.03 6.11 -2.55
CA MET A 318 5.62 5.74 -2.70
C MET A 318 4.71 6.97 -2.92
N SER A 319 4.90 8.04 -2.15
CA SER A 319 4.08 9.26 -2.28
C SER A 319 4.45 10.10 -3.50
N ASN A 320 5.73 10.25 -3.80
CA ASN A 320 6.16 11.05 -4.95
C ASN A 320 5.95 10.34 -6.28
N GLY A 321 5.99 9.01 -6.32
CA GLY A 321 5.56 8.24 -7.49
C GLY A 321 4.08 8.48 -7.85
N GLN A 322 3.21 8.60 -6.85
CA GLN A 322 1.82 9.02 -7.08
C GLN A 322 1.75 10.43 -7.67
N ALA A 323 2.53 11.38 -7.14
CA ALA A 323 2.56 12.75 -7.66
C ALA A 323 3.03 12.81 -9.12
N ILE A 324 4.04 11.99 -9.49
CA ILE A 324 4.48 11.84 -10.89
C ILE A 324 3.34 11.31 -11.76
N CYS A 325 2.60 10.31 -11.29
CA CYS A 325 1.47 9.75 -12.05
C CYS A 325 0.34 10.77 -12.28
N LEU A 326 0.08 11.61 -11.29
CA LEU A 326 -0.89 12.71 -11.41
C LEU A 326 -0.44 13.72 -12.48
N LYS A 327 0.85 14.11 -12.47
CA LYS A 327 1.42 15.01 -13.50
C LYS A 327 1.42 14.40 -14.90
N ALA A 328 1.67 13.10 -15.00
CA ALA A 328 1.73 12.41 -16.30
C ALA A 328 0.36 12.11 -16.89
N SER A 329 -0.71 12.21 -16.08
CA SER A 329 -2.07 11.93 -16.54
C SER A 329 -2.54 12.97 -17.56
N PRO A 330 -2.97 12.54 -18.77
CA PRO A 330 -3.32 13.48 -19.84
C PRO A 330 -4.60 14.26 -19.54
N ASN A 331 -5.52 13.72 -18.77
CA ASN A 331 -6.83 14.29 -18.45
C ASN A 331 -7.25 13.94 -17.03
N SER A 332 -8.04 14.79 -16.39
CA SER A 332 -8.58 14.54 -15.05
C SER A 332 -9.35 13.21 -14.92
N HIS A 333 -10.03 12.77 -15.99
CA HIS A 333 -10.77 11.51 -16.04
C HIS A 333 -9.85 10.25 -16.03
N ARG A 334 -8.57 10.39 -16.39
CA ARG A 334 -7.61 9.28 -16.43
C ARG A 334 -6.71 9.19 -15.20
N ILE A 335 -6.83 10.13 -14.28
CA ILE A 335 -6.05 10.13 -13.01
C ILE A 335 -6.21 8.82 -12.25
N GLY A 336 -7.45 8.31 -12.13
CA GLY A 336 -7.73 7.05 -11.47
C GLY A 336 -7.00 5.86 -12.13
N ILE A 337 -6.99 5.80 -13.46
CA ILE A 337 -6.31 4.75 -14.23
C ILE A 337 -4.79 4.87 -14.06
N ALA A 338 -4.25 6.09 -14.09
CA ALA A 338 -2.83 6.35 -13.90
C ALA A 338 -2.35 5.89 -12.50
N LEU A 339 -3.08 6.27 -11.46
CA LEU A 339 -2.79 5.83 -10.09
C LEU A 339 -2.95 4.31 -9.93
N SER A 340 -4.00 3.71 -10.52
CA SER A 340 -4.19 2.26 -10.48
C SER A 340 -3.04 1.54 -11.17
N THR A 341 -2.58 2.01 -12.33
CA THR A 341 -1.42 1.44 -13.05
C THR A 341 -0.16 1.48 -12.18
N TYR A 342 0.09 2.57 -11.48
CA TYR A 342 1.22 2.71 -10.57
C TYR A 342 1.13 1.74 -9.38
N PHE A 343 -0.03 1.69 -8.72
CA PHE A 343 -0.24 0.79 -7.59
C PHE A 343 -0.22 -0.68 -7.99
N ILE A 344 -0.67 -1.05 -9.19
CA ILE A 344 -0.51 -2.41 -9.71
C ILE A 344 0.97 -2.78 -9.77
N GLY A 345 1.84 -1.87 -10.24
CA GLY A 345 3.28 -2.09 -10.22
C GLY A 345 3.80 -2.34 -8.81
N LEU A 346 3.54 -1.42 -7.87
CA LEU A 346 3.94 -1.55 -6.46
C LEU A 346 3.47 -2.86 -5.83
N ASP A 347 2.18 -3.16 -5.97
CA ASP A 347 1.57 -4.34 -5.37
C ASP A 347 2.10 -5.65 -5.98
N LEU A 348 2.35 -5.69 -7.30
CA LEU A 348 3.01 -6.83 -7.93
C LEU A 348 4.40 -7.07 -7.34
N GLY A 349 5.18 -6.01 -7.12
CA GLY A 349 6.48 -6.11 -6.48
C GLY A 349 6.38 -6.66 -5.06
N LEU A 350 5.46 -6.13 -4.26
CA LEU A 350 5.19 -6.62 -2.90
C LEU A 350 4.65 -8.06 -2.88
N GLY A 351 3.90 -8.46 -3.91
CA GLY A 351 3.30 -9.79 -4.00
C GLY A 351 4.26 -10.88 -4.47
N VAL A 352 5.05 -10.60 -5.50
CA VAL A 352 5.97 -11.57 -6.10
C VAL A 352 7.31 -11.59 -5.37
N GLY A 353 7.73 -10.44 -4.81
CA GLY A 353 9.01 -10.27 -4.14
C GLY A 353 9.25 -11.27 -3.00
N PRO A 354 8.31 -11.50 -2.07
CA PRO A 354 8.51 -12.45 -0.99
C PRO A 354 8.76 -13.89 -1.45
N TYR A 355 8.12 -14.31 -2.54
CA TYR A 355 8.38 -15.62 -3.13
C TYR A 355 9.79 -15.71 -3.72
N ILE A 356 10.16 -14.76 -4.59
CA ILE A 356 11.49 -14.73 -5.23
C ILE A 356 12.59 -14.67 -4.17
N LEU A 357 12.48 -13.76 -3.21
CA LEU A 357 13.50 -13.59 -2.17
C LEU A 357 13.52 -14.77 -1.18
N GLY A 358 12.35 -15.38 -0.93
CA GLY A 358 12.25 -16.58 -0.12
C GLY A 358 12.92 -17.81 -0.78
N GLU A 359 12.79 -17.97 -2.10
CA GLU A 359 13.51 -19.02 -2.84
C GLU A 359 15.01 -18.74 -2.89
N LEU A 360 15.45 -17.50 -3.08
CA LEU A 360 16.86 -17.13 -3.01
C LEU A 360 17.47 -17.47 -1.65
N ARG A 361 16.69 -17.46 -0.58
CA ARG A 361 17.14 -17.81 0.77
C ARG A 361 17.58 -19.28 0.92
N ASN A 362 17.20 -20.17 -0.01
CA ASN A 362 17.71 -21.54 -0.07
C ASN A 362 19.21 -21.59 -0.39
N PHE A 363 19.75 -20.55 -1.01
CA PHE A 363 21.14 -20.45 -1.48
C PHE A 363 21.95 -19.37 -0.76
N LEU A 364 21.25 -18.37 -0.17
CA LEU A 364 21.83 -17.19 0.44
C LEU A 364 21.50 -17.09 1.92
N SER A 365 22.36 -16.48 2.72
CA SER A 365 22.05 -16.06 4.09
C SER A 365 21.04 -14.91 4.11
N PHE A 366 20.47 -14.56 5.25
CA PHE A 366 19.61 -13.36 5.37
C PHE A 366 20.36 -12.08 5.01
N GLN A 367 21.63 -11.99 5.40
CA GLN A 367 22.49 -10.87 5.10
C GLN A 367 22.68 -10.70 3.57
N GLU A 368 22.98 -11.78 2.87
CA GLU A 368 23.13 -11.80 1.43
C GLU A 368 21.83 -11.53 0.69
N MET A 369 20.69 -12.01 1.22
CA MET A 369 19.36 -11.70 0.68
C MET A 369 19.07 -10.19 0.77
N TYR A 370 19.32 -9.54 1.93
CA TYR A 370 19.14 -8.09 2.06
C TYR A 370 20.13 -7.30 1.21
N PHE A 371 21.36 -7.78 1.07
CA PHE A 371 22.34 -7.20 0.14
C PHE A 371 21.83 -7.25 -1.31
N THR A 372 21.32 -8.41 -1.73
CA THR A 372 20.71 -8.57 -3.07
C THR A 372 19.51 -7.67 -3.26
N ALA A 373 18.64 -7.57 -2.26
CA ALA A 373 17.50 -6.65 -2.28
C ALA A 373 17.93 -5.18 -2.38
N ALA A 374 19.09 -4.80 -1.80
CA ALA A 374 19.65 -3.45 -1.89
C ALA A 374 20.17 -3.12 -3.29
N MET A 375 20.55 -4.11 -4.10
CA MET A 375 20.99 -3.88 -5.50
C MET A 375 19.82 -3.49 -6.41
N ILE A 376 18.57 -3.80 -6.02
CA ILE A 376 17.39 -3.45 -6.83
C ILE A 376 17.20 -1.92 -6.92
N PRO A 377 17.14 -1.14 -5.80
CA PRO A 377 17.06 0.32 -5.91
C PRO A 377 18.30 0.96 -6.55
N VAL A 378 19.49 0.33 -6.51
CA VAL A 378 20.64 0.76 -7.33
C VAL A 378 20.29 0.65 -8.81
N ALA A 379 19.76 -0.50 -9.24
CA ALA A 379 19.30 -0.69 -10.62
C ALA A 379 18.19 0.33 -10.98
N CYS A 380 17.25 0.61 -10.05
CA CYS A 380 16.24 1.66 -10.25
C CYS A 380 16.88 3.04 -10.50
N THR A 381 17.95 3.38 -9.77
CA THR A 381 18.68 4.64 -9.96
C THR A 381 19.24 4.74 -11.38
N ILE A 382 19.87 3.68 -11.86
CA ILE A 382 20.44 3.60 -13.20
C ILE A 382 19.34 3.68 -14.27
N LEU A 383 18.31 2.87 -14.14
CA LEU A 383 17.16 2.86 -15.07
C LEU A 383 16.48 4.23 -15.12
N TYR A 384 16.27 4.85 -13.96
CA TYR A 384 15.65 6.16 -13.87
C TYR A 384 16.54 7.23 -14.53
N ALA A 385 17.84 7.21 -14.32
CA ALA A 385 18.77 8.14 -14.96
C ALA A 385 18.83 7.98 -16.49
N LEU A 386 18.75 6.75 -17.00
CA LEU A 386 18.85 6.47 -18.44
C LEU A 386 17.53 6.74 -19.20
N PHE A 387 16.39 6.39 -18.61
CA PHE A 387 15.11 6.34 -19.33
C PHE A 387 14.09 7.38 -18.89
N TYR A 388 14.21 7.91 -17.67
CA TYR A 388 13.29 8.92 -17.21
C TYR A 388 13.74 10.31 -17.66
N ARG A 389 12.98 10.88 -18.59
CA ARG A 389 13.17 12.28 -18.99
C ARG A 389 12.14 13.11 -18.23
N SER A 390 12.60 13.83 -17.21
CA SER A 390 11.78 14.85 -16.56
C SER A 390 11.32 15.83 -17.64
N LYS A 391 9.99 15.90 -17.87
CA LYS A 391 9.43 17.03 -18.61
C LYS A 391 9.41 18.18 -17.63
N ALA A 392 10.30 19.13 -17.78
CA ALA A 392 10.16 20.43 -17.13
C ALA A 392 8.78 20.97 -17.52
N VAL A 393 7.82 20.87 -16.63
CA VAL A 393 6.50 21.48 -16.82
C VAL A 393 6.69 22.95 -16.48
N ASP A 394 6.65 23.76 -17.50
CA ASP A 394 6.58 25.21 -17.37
C ASP A 394 5.25 25.55 -16.70
N TYR A 395 5.27 25.82 -15.41
CA TYR A 395 4.09 26.18 -14.62
C TYR A 395 3.52 27.57 -15.00
N THR A 396 4.16 28.26 -15.94
CA THR A 396 3.74 29.60 -16.38
C THR A 396 2.71 29.59 -17.51
N THR A 397 2.39 28.44 -18.12
CA THR A 397 1.52 28.34 -19.31
C THR A 397 0.40 27.31 -19.20
N ALA A 398 -0.01 26.89 -18.02
CA ALA A 398 -1.30 26.20 -17.90
C ALA A 398 -2.42 27.26 -17.87
N PRO A 399 -3.25 27.43 -18.93
CA PRO A 399 -4.43 28.24 -18.81
C PRO A 399 -5.32 27.59 -17.74
N ILE A 400 -5.69 28.37 -16.76
CA ILE A 400 -6.88 28.09 -15.95
C ILE A 400 -8.05 28.21 -16.91
N GLU A 401 -8.30 27.20 -17.71
CA GLU A 401 -9.51 27.09 -18.49
C GLU A 401 -10.67 26.85 -17.54
N ASN A 402 -11.42 27.90 -17.40
CA ASN A 402 -12.75 28.07 -16.86
C ASN A 402 -13.51 26.77 -16.61
N LEU A 403 -13.61 26.39 -15.32
CA LEU A 403 -14.64 25.51 -14.79
C LEU A 403 -15.85 26.36 -14.36
N GLU A 404 -16.27 27.27 -15.28
CA GLU A 404 -17.58 27.86 -15.23
C GLU A 404 -18.26 27.44 -16.52
N GLU A 405 -19.49 26.92 -16.39
CA GLU A 405 -20.41 26.44 -17.43
C GLU A 405 -20.22 24.99 -17.93
N GLN A 406 -20.78 24.02 -17.17
CA GLN A 406 -21.94 23.19 -17.59
C GLN A 406 -22.42 22.32 -16.40
#